data_2df99be4efbef5d09e7bd996c1dc4c9c
#
_entry.id   2df99be4efbef5d09e7bd996c1dc4c9c
#
_cell.length_a   1.000
_cell.length_b   1.000
_cell.length_c   1.000
_cell.angle_alpha   90.00
_cell.angle_beta   90.00
_cell.angle_gamma   90.00
#
_symmetry.space_group_name_H-M   'P 1'
#
loop_
_entity.id
_entity.type
_entity.pdbx_description
1 polymer ?
#
loop_
_entity_poly.entity_id
_entity_poly.type
_entity_poly.pdbx_seq_one_letter_code
_entity_poly.pdbx_strand_id
1 'polypeptide(L)'
;MINFYNKLPKDIKQETKLGKDFKDHYILPHSMIGIIGGTGSGKSNALVNLIAKQSNKYYDIIIFNPVSTDEPLLKLLSQKIPELKLISDINELPPLSDYVGDSEHEKLIVFDDVINMSSKDFKKIKEYFTGGRKLGFSVIIMVQTTRLAIVWGFIVKRCGYEVPVPGGVSTCCDR
;
A
#
# COMPACT_ATOMS: atom_id res chain seq x y z
N MET A 1 -5.64 13.50 24.11
CA MET A 1 -5.82 14.20 22.80
C MET A 1 -7.29 14.09 22.40
N ILE A 2 -7.93 15.18 21.95
CA ILE A 2 -9.35 15.16 21.54
C ILE A 2 -9.41 14.78 20.06
N ASN A 3 -10.12 13.70 19.73
CA ASN A 3 -10.39 13.36 18.34
C ASN A 3 -11.61 14.14 17.84
N PHE A 4 -11.36 15.21 17.08
CA PHE A 4 -12.42 16.07 16.55
C PHE A 4 -13.30 15.37 15.51
N TYR A 5 -12.82 14.32 14.83
CA TYR A 5 -13.66 13.53 13.91
C TYR A 5 -14.85 12.87 14.62
N ASN A 6 -14.71 12.51 15.89
CA ASN A 6 -15.83 11.96 16.67
C ASN A 6 -16.93 12.98 16.96
N LYS A 7 -16.63 14.27 16.80
CA LYS A 7 -17.56 15.39 17.02
C LYS A 7 -18.25 15.86 15.76
N LEU A 8 -17.88 15.31 14.58
CA LEU A 8 -18.54 15.66 13.33
C LEU A 8 -20.00 15.19 13.35
N PRO A 9 -20.93 15.99 12.79
CA PRO A 9 -22.29 15.56 12.52
C PRO A 9 -22.33 14.28 11.69
N LYS A 10 -23.35 13.45 11.88
CA LYS A 10 -23.45 12.13 11.22
C LYS A 10 -23.54 12.24 9.69
N ASP A 11 -24.12 13.30 9.18
CA ASP A 11 -24.25 13.62 7.76
C ASP A 11 -22.91 13.97 7.08
N ILE A 12 -21.93 14.46 7.87
CA ILE A 12 -20.58 14.80 7.38
C ILE A 12 -19.58 13.69 7.66
N LYS A 13 -19.89 12.84 8.65
CA LYS A 13 -19.03 11.76 9.07
C LYS A 13 -19.03 10.66 8.02
N GLN A 14 -17.93 10.56 7.25
CA GLN A 14 -17.73 9.43 6.36
C GLN A 14 -17.49 8.16 7.19
N GLU A 15 -18.50 7.28 7.21
CA GLU A 15 -18.31 5.94 7.78
C GLU A 15 -17.49 5.09 6.81
N THR A 16 -16.38 4.54 7.30
CA THR A 16 -15.61 3.58 6.53
C THR A 16 -16.44 2.32 6.39
N LYS A 17 -16.98 2.05 5.21
CA LYS A 17 -17.71 0.82 4.92
C LYS A 17 -16.70 -0.33 4.91
N LEU A 18 -16.79 -1.18 5.91
CA LEU A 18 -15.98 -2.42 5.95
C LEU A 18 -16.55 -3.41 4.93
N GLY A 19 -15.67 -4.02 4.13
CA GLY A 19 -16.04 -5.12 3.25
C GLY A 19 -16.56 -6.33 4.04
N LYS A 20 -17.33 -7.22 3.39
CA LYS A 20 -17.85 -8.45 4.01
C LYS A 20 -16.74 -9.38 4.48
N ASP A 21 -15.63 -9.36 3.79
CA ASP A 21 -14.41 -10.15 3.98
C ASP A 21 -13.40 -9.52 4.96
N PHE A 22 -13.72 -8.35 5.53
CA PHE A 22 -12.82 -7.64 6.45
C PHE A 22 -12.31 -8.53 7.60
N LYS A 23 -13.15 -9.43 8.10
CA LYS A 23 -12.78 -10.34 9.21
C LYS A 23 -11.70 -11.36 8.81
N ASP A 24 -11.51 -11.61 7.52
CA ASP A 24 -10.55 -12.60 7.02
C ASP A 24 -9.13 -12.01 6.88
N HIS A 25 -9.01 -10.69 6.77
CA HIS A 25 -7.74 -10.02 6.55
C HIS A 25 -7.47 -8.80 7.44
N TYR A 26 -8.48 -8.23 8.08
CA TYR A 26 -8.42 -7.05 8.97
C TYR A 26 -7.79 -5.79 8.35
N ILE A 27 -7.81 -5.67 7.03
CA ILE A 27 -7.25 -4.53 6.31
C ILE A 27 -8.37 -3.57 5.92
N LEU A 28 -8.22 -2.33 6.35
CA LEU A 28 -9.17 -1.27 5.99
C LEU A 28 -9.03 -0.87 4.52
N PRO A 29 -10.11 -0.40 3.89
CA PRO A 29 -10.02 0.25 2.57
C PRO A 29 -9.04 1.42 2.59
N HIS A 30 -8.39 1.65 1.46
CA HIS A 30 -7.45 2.76 1.26
C HIS A 30 -6.33 2.80 2.31
N SER A 31 -5.84 1.62 2.73
CA SER A 31 -4.75 1.50 3.71
C SER A 31 -3.39 1.59 3.06
N MET A 32 -2.42 2.00 3.89
CA MET A 32 -1.00 1.87 3.57
C MET A 32 -0.43 0.70 4.35
N ILE A 33 0.21 -0.23 3.65
CA ILE A 33 0.75 -1.47 4.23
C ILE A 33 2.22 -1.58 3.88
N GLY A 34 3.04 -1.91 4.87
CA GLY A 34 4.46 -2.24 4.67
C GLY A 34 4.72 -3.72 4.91
N ILE A 35 5.32 -4.40 3.92
CA ILE A 35 5.81 -5.76 4.06
C ILE A 35 7.34 -5.70 4.09
N ILE A 36 7.92 -5.93 5.25
CA ILE A 36 9.35 -5.78 5.49
C ILE A 36 9.97 -7.14 5.80
N GLY A 37 11.07 -7.46 5.13
CA GLY A 37 11.79 -8.71 5.39
C GLY A 37 12.95 -8.93 4.43
N GLY A 38 13.94 -9.70 4.83
CA GLY A 38 15.09 -10.03 3.98
C GLY A 38 14.72 -10.83 2.74
N THR A 39 15.69 -11.04 1.86
CA THR A 39 15.53 -11.94 0.71
C THR A 39 15.16 -13.35 1.20
N GLY A 40 14.21 -14.00 0.55
CA GLY A 40 13.74 -15.34 0.94
C GLY A 40 12.83 -15.38 2.18
N SER A 41 12.47 -14.24 2.78
CA SER A 41 11.60 -14.20 3.97
C SER A 41 10.11 -14.46 3.68
N GLY A 42 9.74 -14.68 2.42
CA GLY A 42 8.36 -14.95 2.03
C GLY A 42 7.48 -13.72 1.78
N LYS A 43 8.07 -12.53 1.55
CA LYS A 43 7.31 -11.30 1.26
C LYS A 43 6.34 -11.46 0.09
N SER A 44 6.82 -12.00 -1.04
CA SER A 44 5.99 -12.23 -2.24
C SER A 44 4.86 -13.23 -1.95
N ASN A 45 5.14 -14.26 -1.15
CA ASN A 45 4.12 -15.21 -0.73
C ASN A 45 3.06 -14.55 0.18
N ALA A 46 3.48 -13.67 1.08
CA ALA A 46 2.56 -12.87 1.91
C ALA A 46 1.70 -11.95 1.05
N LEU A 47 2.30 -11.26 0.04
CA LEU A 47 1.57 -10.45 -0.91
C LEU A 47 0.52 -11.24 -1.68
N VAL A 48 0.90 -12.39 -2.25
CA VAL A 48 0.00 -13.27 -3.00
C VAL A 48 -1.18 -13.70 -2.14
N ASN A 49 -0.93 -14.14 -0.90
CA ASN A 49 -1.99 -14.51 0.04
C ASN A 49 -2.93 -13.34 0.36
N LEU A 50 -2.38 -12.13 0.51
CA LEU A 50 -3.16 -10.94 0.78
C LEU A 50 -4.05 -10.59 -0.41
N ILE A 51 -3.50 -10.58 -1.62
CA ILE A 51 -4.27 -10.30 -2.85
C ILE A 51 -5.31 -11.40 -3.09
N ALA A 52 -4.96 -12.68 -2.91
CA ALA A 52 -5.89 -13.79 -3.09
C ALA A 52 -7.13 -13.69 -2.17
N LYS A 53 -6.97 -13.16 -0.96
CA LYS A 53 -8.08 -12.93 -0.03
C LYS A 53 -8.92 -11.70 -0.36
N GLN A 54 -8.42 -10.80 -1.21
CA GLN A 54 -9.04 -9.52 -1.51
C GLN A 54 -9.25 -9.27 -3.01
N SER A 55 -8.95 -10.24 -3.88
CA SER A 55 -8.95 -10.05 -5.34
C SER A 55 -10.27 -9.54 -5.90
N ASN A 56 -11.40 -9.95 -5.32
CA ASN A 56 -12.73 -9.53 -5.77
C ASN A 56 -13.09 -8.09 -5.35
N LYS A 57 -12.19 -7.42 -4.62
CA LYS A 57 -12.43 -6.10 -4.06
C LYS A 57 -11.87 -4.99 -4.94
N TYR A 58 -10.74 -5.26 -5.60
CA TYR A 58 -10.03 -4.24 -6.34
C TYR A 58 -10.44 -4.24 -7.81
N TYR A 59 -10.81 -3.05 -8.30
CA TYR A 59 -11.12 -2.81 -9.70
C TYR A 59 -9.86 -2.78 -10.57
N ASP A 60 -8.74 -2.32 -10.02
CA ASP A 60 -7.45 -2.24 -10.69
C ASP A 60 -6.33 -2.61 -9.70
N ILE A 61 -5.42 -3.48 -10.11
CA ILE A 61 -4.28 -3.92 -9.32
C ILE A 61 -3.00 -3.67 -10.11
N ILE A 62 -2.14 -2.81 -9.59
CA ILE A 62 -0.86 -2.48 -10.20
C ILE A 62 0.25 -2.99 -9.28
N ILE A 63 1.15 -3.81 -9.82
CA ILE A 63 2.39 -4.19 -9.14
C ILE A 63 3.56 -3.60 -9.93
N PHE A 64 4.25 -2.67 -9.30
CA PHE A 64 5.42 -2.03 -9.85
C PHE A 64 6.69 -2.65 -9.23
N ASN A 65 7.52 -3.27 -10.05
CA ASN A 65 8.82 -3.82 -9.67
C ASN A 65 9.88 -3.42 -10.70
N PRO A 66 10.76 -2.45 -10.39
CA PRO A 66 11.76 -1.96 -11.34
C PRO A 66 12.92 -2.94 -11.59
N VAL A 67 13.07 -3.96 -10.75
CA VAL A 67 14.18 -4.92 -10.84
C VAL A 67 13.82 -6.11 -11.72
N SER A 68 12.63 -6.68 -11.53
CA SER A 68 12.18 -7.84 -12.30
C SER A 68 10.69 -8.07 -12.21
N THR A 69 10.05 -8.22 -13.37
CA THR A 69 8.70 -8.78 -13.47
C THR A 69 8.70 -10.30 -13.65
N ASP A 70 9.87 -10.91 -13.60
CA ASP A 70 10.05 -12.36 -13.90
C ASP A 70 9.80 -13.27 -12.71
N GLU A 71 9.40 -12.71 -11.55
CA GLU A 71 9.09 -13.55 -10.39
C GLU A 71 7.91 -14.49 -10.67
N PRO A 72 8.11 -15.83 -10.52
CA PRO A 72 7.09 -16.82 -10.91
C PRO A 72 5.75 -16.64 -10.23
N LEU A 73 5.74 -16.21 -8.96
CA LEU A 73 4.52 -15.98 -8.20
C LEU A 73 3.72 -14.79 -8.73
N LEU A 74 4.39 -13.71 -9.13
CA LEU A 74 3.73 -12.53 -9.69
C LEU A 74 3.19 -12.82 -11.09
N LYS A 75 3.92 -13.59 -11.91
CA LYS A 75 3.45 -14.07 -13.21
C LYS A 75 2.20 -14.97 -13.07
N LEU A 76 2.23 -15.89 -12.13
CA LEU A 76 1.07 -16.74 -11.85
C LEU A 76 -0.13 -15.90 -11.43
N LEU A 77 0.09 -14.88 -10.61
CA LEU A 77 -0.96 -14.00 -10.13
C LEU A 77 -1.58 -13.20 -11.29
N SER A 78 -0.76 -12.63 -12.18
CA SER A 78 -1.21 -11.87 -13.35
C SER A 78 -1.99 -12.72 -14.36
N GLN A 79 -1.70 -14.02 -14.44
CA GLN A 79 -2.47 -14.95 -15.28
C GLN A 79 -3.85 -15.27 -14.70
N LYS A 80 -3.99 -15.20 -13.37
CA LYS A 80 -5.26 -15.54 -12.67
C LYS A 80 -6.16 -14.35 -12.43
N ILE A 81 -5.61 -13.15 -12.38
CA ILE A 81 -6.34 -11.91 -12.08
C ILE A 81 -6.21 -10.99 -13.29
N PRO A 82 -7.24 -10.90 -14.15
CA PRO A 82 -7.20 -10.09 -15.38
C PRO A 82 -6.95 -8.59 -15.12
N GLU A 83 -7.40 -8.08 -13.97
CA GLU A 83 -7.27 -6.68 -13.56
C GLU A 83 -5.86 -6.32 -13.07
N LEU A 84 -4.97 -7.33 -12.96
CA LEU A 84 -3.62 -7.14 -12.45
C LEU A 84 -2.64 -6.80 -13.56
N LYS A 85 -1.96 -5.66 -13.42
CA LYS A 85 -0.89 -5.19 -14.31
C LYS A 85 0.45 -5.27 -13.60
N LEU A 86 1.43 -5.90 -14.25
CA LEU A 86 2.83 -5.90 -13.82
C LEU A 86 3.57 -4.83 -14.63
N ILE A 87 4.22 -3.89 -13.95
CA ILE A 87 4.94 -2.76 -14.54
C ILE A 87 6.38 -2.76 -14.04
N SER A 88 7.35 -2.61 -14.94
CA SER A 88 8.77 -2.46 -14.61
C SER A 88 9.33 -1.07 -14.94
N ASP A 89 8.77 -0.40 -15.94
CA ASP A 89 9.16 0.97 -16.27
C ASP A 89 8.30 1.98 -15.51
N ILE A 90 8.95 2.91 -14.80
CA ILE A 90 8.28 3.99 -14.07
C ILE A 90 7.48 4.91 -15.00
N ASN A 91 7.80 4.94 -16.28
CA ASN A 91 7.07 5.75 -17.24
C ASN A 91 5.72 5.15 -17.63
N GLU A 92 5.55 3.84 -17.47
CA GLU A 92 4.28 3.13 -17.66
C GLU A 92 3.35 3.28 -16.46
N LEU A 93 3.88 3.75 -15.30
CA LEU A 93 3.07 3.97 -14.12
C LEU A 93 2.08 5.11 -14.38
N PRO A 94 0.75 4.87 -14.31
CA PRO A 94 -0.25 5.89 -14.58
C PRO A 94 -0.09 7.09 -13.64
N PRO A 95 -0.21 8.32 -14.11
CA PRO A 95 -0.22 9.47 -13.22
C PRO A 95 -1.52 9.49 -12.41
N LEU A 96 -1.47 9.97 -11.17
CA LEU A 96 -2.66 10.05 -10.31
C LEU A 96 -3.79 10.91 -10.89
N SER A 97 -3.46 11.84 -11.82
CA SER A 97 -4.46 12.65 -12.53
C SER A 97 -5.47 11.83 -13.30
N ASP A 98 -5.09 10.65 -13.79
CA ASP A 98 -5.95 9.80 -14.60
C ASP A 98 -7.09 9.17 -13.77
N TYR A 99 -6.97 9.19 -12.45
CA TYR A 99 -7.93 8.65 -11.51
C TYR A 99 -8.80 9.71 -10.83
N VAL A 100 -8.68 10.97 -11.26
CA VAL A 100 -9.52 12.05 -10.73
C VAL A 100 -10.97 11.82 -11.14
N GLY A 101 -11.86 11.77 -10.14
CA GLY A 101 -13.29 11.46 -10.33
C GLY A 101 -13.64 9.99 -10.15
N ASP A 102 -12.65 9.09 -10.02
CA ASP A 102 -12.85 7.66 -9.82
C ASP A 102 -12.44 7.20 -8.41
N SER A 103 -12.92 7.91 -7.40
CA SER A 103 -12.61 7.58 -6.00
C SER A 103 -13.48 6.44 -5.42
N GLU A 104 -14.57 6.06 -6.11
CA GLU A 104 -15.52 5.05 -5.65
C GLU A 104 -15.01 3.63 -5.86
N HIS A 105 -14.19 3.42 -6.89
CA HIS A 105 -13.60 2.11 -7.17
C HIS A 105 -12.33 1.92 -6.34
N GLU A 106 -12.30 0.83 -5.59
CA GLU A 106 -11.11 0.46 -4.83
C GLU A 106 -10.00 -0.05 -5.75
N LYS A 107 -8.81 0.47 -5.58
CA LYS A 107 -7.62 0.16 -6.36
C LYS A 107 -6.47 -0.25 -5.45
N LEU A 108 -5.61 -1.13 -5.93
CA LEU A 108 -4.42 -1.56 -5.20
C LEU A 108 -3.17 -1.23 -6.01
N ILE A 109 -2.21 -0.59 -5.38
CA ILE A 109 -0.88 -0.46 -5.94
C ILE A 109 0.16 -1.04 -4.98
N VAL A 110 1.06 -1.84 -5.54
CA VAL A 110 2.17 -2.47 -4.83
C VAL A 110 3.48 -1.96 -5.40
N PHE A 111 4.34 -1.46 -4.53
CA PHE A 111 5.71 -1.07 -4.86
C PHE A 111 6.68 -2.10 -4.29
N ASP A 112 7.33 -2.86 -5.15
CA ASP A 112 8.30 -3.87 -4.77
C ASP A 112 9.71 -3.45 -5.14
N ASP A 113 10.63 -3.58 -4.20
CA ASP A 113 12.09 -3.33 -4.35
C ASP A 113 12.47 -1.97 -4.97
N VAL A 114 11.75 -0.91 -4.60
CA VAL A 114 11.93 0.45 -5.13
C VAL A 114 13.07 1.24 -4.50
N ILE A 115 13.94 0.58 -3.71
CA ILE A 115 15.00 1.23 -2.91
C ILE A 115 16.04 1.95 -3.76
N ASN A 116 16.39 1.36 -4.90
CA ASN A 116 17.49 1.81 -5.75
C ASN A 116 17.05 2.81 -6.83
N MET A 117 15.84 3.31 -6.76
CA MET A 117 15.31 4.26 -7.75
C MET A 117 15.92 5.65 -7.59
N SER A 118 15.99 6.38 -8.71
CA SER A 118 16.41 7.78 -8.69
C SER A 118 15.45 8.65 -7.88
N SER A 119 15.94 9.75 -7.32
CA SER A 119 15.09 10.71 -6.58
C SER A 119 13.95 11.27 -7.42
N LYS A 120 14.15 11.39 -8.75
CA LYS A 120 13.14 11.85 -9.70
C LYS A 120 12.01 10.84 -9.83
N ASP A 121 12.36 9.57 -10.01
CA ASP A 121 11.38 8.48 -10.19
C ASP A 121 10.64 8.22 -8.89
N PHE A 122 11.33 8.29 -7.76
CA PHE A 122 10.74 8.14 -6.43
C PHE A 122 9.67 9.21 -6.14
N LYS A 123 9.74 10.37 -6.79
CA LYS A 123 8.71 11.41 -6.68
C LYS A 123 7.34 10.91 -7.16
N LYS A 124 7.28 10.18 -8.28
CA LYS A 124 6.03 9.58 -8.79
C LYS A 124 5.45 8.59 -7.78
N ILE A 125 6.29 7.73 -7.20
CA ILE A 125 5.87 6.79 -6.16
C ILE A 125 5.31 7.53 -4.95
N LYS A 126 6.00 8.58 -4.50
CA LYS A 126 5.57 9.40 -3.36
C LYS A 126 4.17 10.00 -3.55
N GLU A 127 3.80 10.36 -4.77
CA GLU A 127 2.47 10.90 -5.08
C GLU A 127 1.36 9.91 -4.71
N TYR A 128 1.54 8.61 -4.96
CA TYR A 128 0.59 7.57 -4.56
C TYR A 128 0.44 7.46 -3.03
N PHE A 129 1.53 7.62 -2.27
CA PHE A 129 1.46 7.63 -0.81
C PHE A 129 0.78 8.87 -0.24
N THR A 130 0.90 10.02 -0.91
CA THR A 130 0.35 11.29 -0.41
C THR A 130 -1.07 11.58 -0.90
N GLY A 131 -1.38 11.20 -2.14
CA GLY A 131 -2.64 11.51 -2.82
C GLY A 131 -3.53 10.31 -3.11
N GLY A 132 -2.96 9.10 -3.26
CA GLY A 132 -3.66 7.93 -3.74
C GLY A 132 -4.87 7.53 -2.90
N ARG A 133 -4.80 7.68 -1.57
CA ARG A 133 -5.94 7.39 -0.69
C ARG A 133 -7.22 8.14 -1.06
N LYS A 134 -7.11 9.39 -1.51
CA LYS A 134 -8.26 10.21 -1.91
C LYS A 134 -8.87 9.75 -3.23
N LEU A 135 -8.13 8.96 -3.99
CA LEU A 135 -8.50 8.43 -5.30
C LEU A 135 -8.82 6.92 -5.24
N GLY A 136 -9.08 6.38 -4.06
CA GLY A 136 -9.48 4.99 -3.88
C GLY A 136 -8.33 3.97 -3.81
N PHE A 137 -7.05 4.41 -3.72
CA PHE A 137 -5.93 3.49 -3.66
C PHE A 137 -5.63 2.98 -2.25
N SER A 138 -5.46 1.67 -2.15
CA SER A 138 -4.65 1.02 -1.11
C SER A 138 -3.22 0.88 -1.63
N VAL A 139 -2.23 1.18 -0.79
CA VAL A 139 -0.82 1.18 -1.19
C VAL A 139 -0.05 0.17 -0.36
N ILE A 140 0.64 -0.76 -1.02
CA ILE A 140 1.55 -1.70 -0.37
C ILE A 140 2.97 -1.36 -0.79
N ILE A 141 3.90 -1.37 0.15
CA ILE A 141 5.33 -1.31 -0.15
C ILE A 141 6.02 -2.55 0.39
N MET A 142 6.82 -3.21 -0.45
CA MET A 142 7.66 -4.33 -0.06
C MET A 142 9.12 -3.91 -0.05
N VAL A 143 9.81 -4.18 1.05
CA VAL A 143 11.20 -3.75 1.22
C VAL A 143 12.04 -4.82 1.90
N GLN A 144 13.33 -4.87 1.52
CA GLN A 144 14.25 -5.89 2.03
C GLN A 144 14.89 -5.51 3.36
N THR A 145 14.96 -4.23 3.70
CA THR A 145 15.63 -3.76 4.92
C THR A 145 14.86 -2.68 5.63
N THR A 146 15.06 -2.60 6.96
CA THR A 146 14.53 -1.54 7.80
C THR A 146 15.17 -0.16 7.55
N ARG A 147 16.26 -0.07 6.75
CA ARG A 147 16.87 1.23 6.40
C ARG A 147 15.90 2.16 5.67
N LEU A 148 14.88 1.62 5.01
CA LEU A 148 13.75 2.40 4.52
C LEU A 148 12.79 2.87 5.64
N ALA A 149 12.93 2.40 6.86
CA ALA A 149 12.18 2.97 7.98
C ALA A 149 12.44 4.49 8.13
N ILE A 150 13.56 4.99 7.61
CA ILE A 150 13.84 6.45 7.60
C ILE A 150 12.94 7.14 6.57
N VAL A 151 12.75 6.59 5.40
CA VAL A 151 11.78 7.09 4.40
C VAL A 151 10.36 6.85 4.90
N TRP A 152 10.11 5.71 5.56
CA TRP A 152 8.87 5.40 6.27
C TRP A 152 8.63 6.32 7.46
N GLY A 153 9.64 6.68 8.21
CA GLY A 153 9.53 7.67 9.28
C GLY A 153 8.97 9.00 8.80
N PHE A 154 9.27 9.38 7.56
CA PHE A 154 8.64 10.55 6.91
C PHE A 154 7.18 10.29 6.50
N ILE A 155 6.84 9.07 6.08
CA ILE A 155 5.49 8.70 5.65
C ILE A 155 4.61 8.38 6.85
N VAL A 156 5.09 7.58 7.80
CA VAL A 156 4.34 7.13 9.00
C VAL A 156 4.16 8.25 10.02
N LYS A 157 5.16 9.11 10.26
CA LYS A 157 4.99 10.29 11.14
C LYS A 157 3.93 11.27 10.64
N ARG A 158 3.69 11.32 9.34
CA ARG A 158 2.64 12.18 8.76
C ARG A 158 1.25 11.56 8.81
N CYS A 159 1.14 10.22 8.95
CA CYS A 159 -0.15 9.51 8.99
C CYS A 159 -0.66 9.19 10.42
N GLY A 160 0.13 9.43 11.47
CA GLY A 160 -0.33 9.35 12.86
C GLY A 160 -0.79 7.97 13.35
N TYR A 161 -0.32 6.88 12.74
CA TYR A 161 -0.62 5.53 13.18
C TYR A 161 0.54 4.93 13.98
N GLU A 162 0.36 4.80 15.29
CA GLU A 162 1.12 3.87 16.10
C GLU A 162 0.57 2.46 15.87
N VAL A 163 1.39 1.58 15.30
CA VAL A 163 1.06 0.16 15.23
C VAL A 163 1.40 -0.45 16.59
N PRO A 164 0.43 -1.00 17.34
CA PRO A 164 0.75 -1.72 18.56
C PRO A 164 1.48 -3.01 18.18
N VAL A 165 2.75 -3.12 18.57
CA VAL A 165 3.51 -4.36 18.46
C VAL A 165 3.12 -5.24 19.66
N PRO A 166 2.54 -6.44 19.47
CA PRO A 166 2.33 -7.35 20.57
C PRO A 166 3.69 -7.88 21.04
N GLY A 167 4.07 -7.59 22.28
CA GLY A 167 5.29 -8.10 22.91
C GLY A 167 6.45 -7.12 22.91
N GLY A 168 6.27 -6.03 23.56
CA GLY A 168 7.15 -5.05 24.13
C GLY A 168 8.64 -5.01 23.78
N VAL A 169 9.11 -3.95 23.20
CA VAL A 169 10.13 -3.05 23.77
C VAL A 169 9.95 -1.69 23.09
N SER A 170 9.43 -0.75 23.82
CA SER A 170 9.42 0.67 23.48
C SER A 170 10.85 1.19 23.54
N THR A 171 11.50 1.42 22.41
CA THR A 171 12.65 2.29 22.36
C THR A 171 12.17 3.66 21.91
N CYS A 172 11.84 4.47 22.89
CA CYS A 172 11.79 5.91 22.77
C CYS A 172 13.16 6.40 22.28
N CYS A 173 13.28 6.91 21.07
CA CYS A 173 14.37 7.78 20.70
C CYS A 173 13.96 9.20 21.08
N ASP A 174 14.29 9.59 22.33
CA ASP A 174 14.48 10.97 22.71
C ASP A 174 15.74 11.50 22.02
N ARG A 175 15.56 12.45 21.11
CA ARG A 175 16.33 13.70 20.97
C ARG A 175 15.74 14.55 19.87
#